data_d17df8f35d8b247817c84736f9ab7333
#
_entry.id   d17df8f35d8b247817c84736f9ab7333
#
_cell.length_a   1.000
_cell.length_b   1.000
_cell.length_c   1.000
_cell.angle_alpha   90.00
_cell.angle_beta   90.00
_cell.angle_gamma   90.00
#
_symmetry.space_group_name_H-M   'P 1'
#
loop_
_entity.id
_entity.type
_entity.pdbx_description
1 polymer ?
#
loop_
_entity_poly.entity_id
_entity_poly.type
_entity_poly.pdbx_seq_one_letter_code
_entity_poly.pdbx_strand_id
1 'polypeptide(L)'
;MQSGNLAAWSGTPLCRGMRRFGPPPSADEIEAIARAALEALPSPFAESLGDVVLQVEEFADDATLDHFGIEDPFDLSGLYEGVPLTQRSVDQSGTLPERIRLFRRAILDEWAGGEQQLERLVVHVLIHEVGHHFGLSDADMHALEDAVS
;
A
#
# COMPACT_ATOMS: atom_id res chain seq x y z
N MET A 1 7.28 -13.33 56.21
CA MET A 1 6.25 -12.77 55.29
C MET A 1 6.79 -11.48 54.72
N GLN A 2 7.30 -11.54 53.51
CA GLN A 2 7.75 -10.35 52.79
C GLN A 2 6.55 -9.83 51.98
N SER A 3 5.91 -8.78 52.40
CA SER A 3 4.98 -8.04 51.59
C SER A 3 5.79 -7.34 50.51
N GLY A 4 5.74 -7.88 49.30
CA GLY A 4 6.33 -7.27 48.13
C GLY A 4 5.71 -5.91 47.93
N ASN A 5 6.47 -4.89 48.25
CA ASN A 5 6.14 -3.53 47.89
C ASN A 5 6.31 -3.43 46.38
N LEU A 6 5.23 -3.61 45.65
CA LEU A 6 5.12 -3.17 44.27
C LEU A 6 5.22 -1.65 44.33
N ALA A 7 6.45 -1.15 44.26
CA ALA A 7 6.70 0.26 44.06
C ALA A 7 5.91 0.66 42.81
N ALA A 8 4.87 1.44 43.04
CA ALA A 8 4.19 2.13 41.96
C ALA A 8 5.28 2.77 41.10
N TRP A 9 5.34 2.42 39.86
CA TRP A 9 6.12 3.10 38.86
C TRP A 9 5.57 4.53 38.78
N SER A 10 6.03 5.38 39.68
CA SER A 10 5.84 6.80 39.53
C SER A 10 6.66 7.19 38.32
N GLY A 11 5.98 7.41 37.21
CA GLY A 11 6.58 7.61 35.93
C GLY A 11 7.70 8.62 35.98
N THR A 12 8.92 8.16 35.85
CA THR A 12 10.02 9.00 35.47
C THR A 12 9.57 9.77 34.22
N PRO A 13 9.63 11.10 34.21
CA PRO A 13 9.26 11.86 33.03
C PRO A 13 10.12 11.31 31.87
N LEU A 14 9.47 10.67 30.91
CA LEU A 14 10.10 10.21 29.68
C LEU A 14 10.90 11.37 29.14
N CYS A 15 12.19 11.18 28.92
CA CYS A 15 13.09 12.19 28.41
C CYS A 15 12.45 12.96 27.28
N ARG A 16 12.52 14.28 27.32
CA ARG A 16 12.10 15.16 26.22
C ARG A 16 12.71 14.65 24.93
N GLY A 17 11.88 14.14 24.02
CA GLY A 17 12.32 13.59 22.75
C GLY A 17 12.07 12.10 22.56
N MET A 18 11.57 11.37 23.56
CA MET A 18 11.27 9.96 23.39
C MET A 18 10.00 9.78 22.55
N ARG A 19 10.16 9.15 21.38
CA ARG A 19 9.03 8.82 20.49
C ARG A 19 8.12 7.82 21.21
N ARG A 20 6.81 8.08 21.21
CA ARG A 20 5.83 7.08 21.65
C ARG A 20 5.54 6.15 20.48
N PHE A 21 5.68 4.87 20.75
CA PHE A 21 5.35 3.82 19.78
C PHE A 21 3.99 3.24 20.17
N GLY A 22 3.07 3.25 19.21
CA GLY A 22 1.76 2.62 19.30
C GLY A 22 1.71 1.33 18.49
N PRO A 23 0.51 0.80 18.22
CA PRO A 23 0.35 -0.29 17.27
C PRO A 23 0.82 0.16 15.88
N PRO A 24 1.29 -0.80 15.06
CA PRO A 24 1.65 -0.48 13.67
C PRO A 24 0.41 -0.05 12.88
N PRO A 25 0.59 0.72 11.80
CA PRO A 25 -0.50 1.11 10.94
C PRO A 25 -1.37 -0.08 10.51
N SER A 26 -2.68 0.08 10.60
CA SER A 26 -3.66 -0.95 10.25
C SER A 26 -3.89 -1.03 8.73
N ALA A 27 -4.54 -2.11 8.29
CA ALA A 27 -5.00 -2.22 6.90
C ALA A 27 -5.93 -1.08 6.51
N ASP A 28 -6.83 -0.68 7.41
CA ASP A 28 -7.77 0.43 7.18
C ASP A 28 -7.05 1.78 7.01
N GLU A 29 -5.98 2.01 7.77
CA GLU A 29 -5.16 3.22 7.62
C GLU A 29 -4.43 3.25 6.28
N ILE A 30 -3.85 2.12 5.86
CA ILE A 30 -3.20 2.00 4.55
C ILE A 30 -4.22 2.16 3.42
N GLU A 31 -5.40 1.55 3.55
CA GLU A 31 -6.48 1.70 2.58
C GLU A 31 -6.93 3.17 2.46
N ALA A 32 -7.07 3.87 3.58
CA ALA A 32 -7.45 5.29 3.57
C ALA A 32 -6.43 6.16 2.83
N ILE A 33 -5.14 5.93 3.05
CA ILE A 33 -4.07 6.63 2.34
C ILE A 33 -4.15 6.35 0.83
N ALA A 34 -4.25 5.09 0.44
CA ALA A 34 -4.31 4.68 -0.96
C ALA A 34 -5.57 5.22 -1.66
N ARG A 35 -6.71 5.20 -0.98
CA ARG A 35 -7.98 5.73 -1.50
C ARG A 35 -7.91 7.24 -1.73
N ALA A 36 -7.35 7.99 -0.79
CA ALA A 36 -7.15 9.42 -0.94
C ALA A 36 -6.23 9.74 -2.14
N ALA A 37 -5.18 8.94 -2.35
CA ALA A 37 -4.31 9.09 -3.50
C ALA A 37 -5.03 8.79 -4.83
N LEU A 38 -5.87 7.75 -4.89
CA LEU A 38 -6.70 7.46 -6.07
C LEU A 38 -7.65 8.59 -6.41
N GLU A 39 -8.29 9.19 -5.39
CA GLU A 39 -9.22 10.31 -5.55
C GLU A 39 -8.51 11.60 -5.99
N ALA A 40 -7.23 11.76 -5.66
CA ALA A 40 -6.42 12.90 -6.03
C ALA A 40 -5.79 12.79 -7.43
N LEU A 41 -5.93 11.64 -8.10
CA LEU A 41 -5.38 11.44 -9.43
C LEU A 41 -5.95 12.44 -10.43
N PRO A 42 -5.10 13.04 -11.30
CA PRO A 42 -5.58 13.90 -12.36
C PRO A 42 -6.29 13.11 -13.47
N SER A 43 -7.08 13.81 -14.29
CA SER A 43 -7.62 13.25 -15.53
C SER A 43 -6.49 12.87 -16.50
N PRO A 44 -6.60 11.76 -17.25
CA PRO A 44 -7.77 10.87 -17.38
C PRO A 44 -7.76 9.71 -16.37
N PHE A 45 -6.82 9.65 -15.44
CA PHE A 45 -6.64 8.52 -14.53
C PHE A 45 -7.82 8.34 -13.57
N ALA A 46 -8.29 9.43 -12.98
CA ALA A 46 -9.40 9.41 -12.03
C ALA A 46 -10.65 8.76 -12.61
N GLU A 47 -11.02 9.12 -13.84
CA GLU A 47 -12.21 8.59 -14.51
C GLU A 47 -12.04 7.12 -14.88
N SER A 48 -10.86 6.73 -15.32
CA SER A 48 -10.57 5.35 -15.75
C SER A 48 -10.49 4.37 -14.58
N LEU A 49 -10.12 4.84 -13.39
CA LEU A 49 -9.99 4.02 -12.18
C LEU A 49 -11.20 4.12 -11.25
N GLY A 50 -12.29 4.78 -11.66
CA GLY A 50 -13.47 4.99 -10.83
C GLY A 50 -14.11 3.70 -10.30
N ASP A 51 -14.03 2.63 -11.07
CA ASP A 51 -14.60 1.31 -10.74
C ASP A 51 -13.56 0.30 -10.23
N VAL A 52 -12.29 0.70 -10.06
CA VAL A 52 -11.26 -0.20 -9.55
C VAL A 52 -11.52 -0.58 -8.09
N VAL A 53 -11.41 -1.85 -7.79
CA VAL A 53 -11.52 -2.36 -6.42
C VAL A 53 -10.16 -2.24 -5.75
N LEU A 54 -10.07 -1.42 -4.71
CA LEU A 54 -8.89 -1.33 -3.86
C LEU A 54 -9.06 -2.25 -2.65
N GLN A 55 -8.07 -3.08 -2.39
CA GLN A 55 -8.10 -4.05 -1.30
C GLN A 55 -6.75 -4.10 -0.59
N VAL A 56 -6.76 -4.08 0.73
CA VAL A 56 -5.55 -4.24 1.55
C VAL A 56 -5.63 -5.55 2.31
N GLU A 57 -4.63 -6.40 2.12
CA GLU A 57 -4.50 -7.72 2.74
C GLU A 57 -3.19 -7.78 3.54
N GLU A 58 -3.05 -8.76 4.43
CA GLU A 58 -1.81 -8.91 5.20
C GLU A 58 -0.64 -9.34 4.31
N PHE A 59 -0.84 -10.41 3.52
CA PHE A 59 0.10 -10.94 2.53
C PHE A 59 -0.63 -11.42 1.29
N ALA A 60 0.06 -11.56 0.18
CA ALA A 60 -0.45 -12.31 -0.95
C ALA A 60 -0.62 -13.78 -0.55
N ASP A 61 -1.65 -14.43 -1.11
CA ASP A 61 -1.85 -15.86 -0.93
C ASP A 61 -0.80 -16.69 -1.69
N ASP A 62 -0.63 -17.95 -1.26
CA ASP A 62 0.37 -18.86 -1.83
C ASP A 62 0.17 -19.05 -3.35
N ALA A 63 -1.06 -19.10 -3.83
CA ALA A 63 -1.37 -19.25 -5.25
C ALA A 63 -0.90 -18.03 -6.07
N THR A 64 -1.05 -16.83 -5.51
CA THR A 64 -0.54 -15.59 -6.12
C THR A 64 0.98 -15.59 -6.16
N LEU A 65 1.64 -15.91 -5.05
CA LEU A 65 3.10 -15.96 -4.96
C LEU A 65 3.68 -16.99 -5.93
N ASP A 66 3.11 -18.19 -6.00
CA ASP A 66 3.51 -19.25 -6.91
C ASP A 66 3.35 -18.84 -8.38
N HIS A 67 2.25 -18.15 -8.70
CA HIS A 67 1.97 -17.67 -10.06
C HIS A 67 3.06 -16.70 -10.57
N PHE A 68 3.57 -15.83 -9.70
CA PHE A 68 4.61 -14.87 -10.04
C PHE A 68 6.04 -15.37 -9.72
N GLY A 69 6.20 -16.58 -9.19
CA GLY A 69 7.49 -17.14 -8.81
C GLY A 69 8.17 -16.41 -7.67
N ILE A 70 7.39 -15.82 -6.76
CA ILE A 70 7.87 -15.08 -5.60
C ILE A 70 7.97 -16.03 -4.41
N GLU A 71 9.17 -16.22 -3.88
CA GLU A 71 9.43 -17.11 -2.75
C GLU A 71 9.14 -16.43 -1.41
N ASP A 72 9.46 -15.15 -1.27
CA ASP A 72 9.28 -14.38 -0.05
C ASP A 72 8.06 -13.45 -0.18
N PRO A 73 7.00 -13.63 0.64
CA PRO A 73 5.82 -12.77 0.59
C PRO A 73 6.12 -11.30 0.91
N PHE A 74 7.24 -10.99 1.55
CA PHE A 74 7.68 -9.62 1.78
C PHE A 74 8.18 -8.91 0.52
N ASP A 75 8.47 -9.65 -0.55
CA ASP A 75 8.93 -9.08 -1.81
C ASP A 75 7.78 -8.57 -2.71
N LEU A 76 6.52 -8.72 -2.28
CA LEU A 76 5.35 -8.26 -3.01
C LEU A 76 4.55 -7.27 -2.18
N SER A 77 4.68 -5.98 -2.48
CA SER A 77 4.00 -4.89 -1.77
C SER A 77 2.64 -4.53 -2.39
N GLY A 78 2.45 -4.77 -3.68
CA GLY A 78 1.21 -4.51 -4.39
C GLY A 78 1.03 -5.41 -5.60
N LEU A 79 -0.19 -5.46 -6.13
CA LEU A 79 -0.54 -6.22 -7.32
C LEU A 79 -1.75 -5.61 -8.02
N TYR A 80 -1.62 -5.33 -9.30
CA TYR A 80 -2.74 -5.04 -10.17
C TYR A 80 -3.28 -6.34 -10.80
N GLU A 81 -4.59 -6.54 -10.70
CA GLU A 81 -5.29 -7.65 -11.34
C GLU A 81 -6.36 -7.12 -12.30
N GLY A 82 -6.22 -7.47 -13.56
CA GLY A 82 -7.12 -7.04 -14.63
C GLY A 82 -6.41 -7.05 -15.98
N VAL A 83 -7.10 -6.58 -17.00
CA VAL A 83 -6.51 -6.41 -18.33
C VAL A 83 -6.05 -4.98 -18.50
N PRO A 84 -4.73 -4.73 -18.66
CA PRO A 84 -4.24 -3.38 -18.93
C PRO A 84 -4.97 -2.72 -20.09
N LEU A 85 -5.21 -1.41 -20.01
CA LEU A 85 -5.89 -0.65 -21.08
C LEU A 85 -5.20 -0.81 -22.45
N THR A 86 -3.88 -0.95 -22.44
CA THR A 86 -3.06 -1.18 -23.64
C THR A 86 -3.34 -2.51 -24.35
N GLN A 87 -3.98 -3.46 -23.64
CA GLN A 87 -4.27 -4.82 -24.14
C GLN A 87 -5.77 -5.10 -24.28
N ARG A 88 -6.64 -4.13 -24.00
CA ARG A 88 -8.08 -4.30 -24.15
C ARG A 88 -8.48 -4.34 -25.61
N SER A 89 -9.19 -5.40 -25.99
CA SER A 89 -9.92 -5.47 -27.26
C SER A 89 -11.38 -5.06 -27.04
N VAL A 90 -12.01 -4.53 -28.11
CA VAL A 90 -13.38 -4.01 -28.08
C VAL A 90 -14.43 -5.09 -27.73
N ASP A 91 -14.06 -6.37 -27.81
CA ASP A 91 -14.96 -7.53 -27.63
C ASP A 91 -14.99 -8.10 -26.21
N GLN A 92 -14.26 -7.50 -25.25
CA GLN A 92 -14.25 -7.98 -23.86
C GLN A 92 -15.34 -7.32 -23.00
N SER A 93 -16.59 -7.58 -23.32
CA SER A 93 -17.70 -7.32 -22.43
C SER A 93 -17.85 -8.49 -21.45
N GLY A 94 -17.71 -8.24 -20.13
CA GLY A 94 -17.90 -9.24 -19.07
C GLY A 94 -16.63 -9.66 -18.34
N THR A 95 -15.58 -8.88 -18.39
CA THR A 95 -14.37 -9.07 -17.57
C THR A 95 -14.65 -8.83 -16.10
N LEU A 96 -13.95 -9.58 -15.22
CA LEU A 96 -13.91 -9.35 -13.79
C LEU A 96 -13.51 -7.88 -13.51
N PRO A 97 -14.04 -7.24 -12.45
CA PRO A 97 -13.67 -5.90 -12.09
C PRO A 97 -12.15 -5.82 -11.85
N GLU A 98 -11.56 -4.72 -12.30
CA GLU A 98 -10.16 -4.44 -12.05
C GLU A 98 -9.92 -4.25 -10.56
N ARG A 99 -8.80 -4.74 -10.09
CA ARG A 99 -8.47 -4.74 -8.69
C ARG A 99 -7.02 -4.32 -8.48
N ILE A 100 -6.79 -3.49 -7.46
CA ILE A 100 -5.47 -3.22 -6.91
C ILE A 100 -5.44 -3.82 -5.51
N ARG A 101 -4.50 -4.72 -5.27
CA ARG A 101 -4.24 -5.33 -3.96
C ARG A 101 -2.96 -4.77 -3.40
N LEU A 102 -3.00 -4.31 -2.16
CA LEU A 102 -1.83 -3.85 -1.40
C LEU A 102 -1.59 -4.82 -0.25
N PHE A 103 -0.34 -5.14 0.02
CA PHE A 103 0.02 -6.12 1.04
C PHE A 103 0.68 -5.42 2.23
N ARG A 104 -0.10 -5.30 3.30
CA ARG A 104 0.24 -4.51 4.48
C ARG A 104 1.59 -4.90 5.08
N ARG A 105 1.86 -6.19 5.27
CA ARG A 105 3.09 -6.67 5.92
C ARG A 105 4.32 -6.36 5.08
N ALA A 106 4.25 -6.53 3.79
CA ALA A 106 5.34 -6.17 2.87
C ALA A 106 5.61 -4.66 2.89
N ILE A 107 4.55 -3.84 2.85
CA ILE A 107 4.66 -2.37 2.93
C ILE A 107 5.28 -1.94 4.26
N LEU A 108 4.85 -2.52 5.39
CA LEU A 108 5.39 -2.18 6.71
C LEU A 108 6.86 -2.61 6.86
N ASP A 109 7.26 -3.73 6.29
CA ASP A 109 8.64 -4.20 6.29
C ASP A 109 9.54 -3.24 5.50
N GLU A 110 9.12 -2.85 4.30
CA GLU A 110 9.82 -1.87 3.47
C GLU A 110 9.91 -0.51 4.17
N TRP A 111 8.82 -0.06 4.77
CA TRP A 111 8.80 1.19 5.54
C TRP A 111 9.74 1.17 6.74
N ALA A 112 9.78 0.06 7.49
CA ALA A 112 10.65 -0.09 8.66
C ALA A 112 12.14 -0.08 8.29
N GLY A 113 12.48 -0.54 7.08
CA GLY A 113 13.85 -0.52 6.55
C GLY A 113 14.24 0.77 5.84
N GLY A 114 13.28 1.66 5.59
CA GLY A 114 13.49 2.91 4.84
C GLY A 114 13.49 4.17 5.70
N GLU A 115 13.72 5.30 5.05
CA GLU A 115 13.69 6.64 5.68
C GLU A 115 12.46 7.46 5.27
N GLN A 116 11.64 6.96 4.36
CA GLN A 116 10.47 7.67 3.84
C GLN A 116 9.26 7.57 4.78
N GLN A 117 8.33 8.48 4.63
CA GLN A 117 7.05 8.43 5.33
C GLN A 117 6.18 7.32 4.76
N LEU A 118 5.35 6.71 5.60
CA LEU A 118 4.45 5.62 5.18
C LEU A 118 3.51 6.06 4.06
N GLU A 119 2.96 7.27 4.16
CA GLU A 119 2.06 7.83 3.15
C GLU A 119 2.72 7.86 1.76
N ARG A 120 3.97 8.29 1.70
CA ARG A 120 4.73 8.33 0.44
C ARG A 120 4.99 6.93 -0.11
N LEU A 121 5.30 5.98 0.75
CA LEU A 121 5.51 4.59 0.33
C LEU A 121 4.22 3.97 -0.22
N VAL A 122 3.09 4.17 0.47
CA VAL A 122 1.79 3.65 0.01
C VAL A 122 1.41 4.26 -1.34
N VAL A 123 1.60 5.58 -1.50
CA VAL A 123 1.38 6.27 -2.78
C VAL A 123 2.29 5.71 -3.87
N HIS A 124 3.56 5.51 -3.58
CA HIS A 124 4.52 4.93 -4.51
C HIS A 124 4.07 3.54 -5.00
N VAL A 125 3.76 2.63 -4.08
CA VAL A 125 3.28 1.28 -4.43
C VAL A 125 2.01 1.37 -5.28
N LEU A 126 1.04 2.19 -4.87
CA LEU A 126 -0.22 2.39 -5.60
C LEU A 126 0.02 2.91 -7.03
N ILE A 127 0.87 3.92 -7.20
CA ILE A 127 1.16 4.49 -8.51
C ILE A 127 1.86 3.50 -9.43
N HIS A 128 2.70 2.62 -8.91
CA HIS A 128 3.27 1.52 -9.70
C HIS A 128 2.19 0.59 -10.24
N GLU A 129 1.19 0.25 -9.43
CA GLU A 129 0.07 -0.59 -9.88
C GLU A 129 -0.83 0.14 -10.89
N VAL A 130 -1.10 1.42 -10.69
CA VAL A 130 -1.76 2.28 -11.68
C VAL A 130 -0.95 2.35 -12.97
N GLY A 131 0.36 2.46 -12.87
CA GLY A 131 1.28 2.47 -14.01
C GLY A 131 1.16 1.21 -14.85
N HIS A 132 1.03 0.03 -14.22
CA HIS A 132 0.79 -1.23 -14.93
C HIS A 132 -0.53 -1.19 -15.73
N HIS A 133 -1.59 -0.62 -15.15
CA HIS A 133 -2.89 -0.49 -15.81
C HIS A 133 -2.82 0.40 -17.06
N PHE A 134 -2.10 1.53 -16.99
CA PHE A 134 -1.98 2.50 -18.07
C PHE A 134 -0.78 2.28 -18.99
N GLY A 135 0.12 1.36 -18.67
CA GLY A 135 1.36 1.16 -19.40
C GLY A 135 2.31 2.36 -19.33
N LEU A 136 2.37 3.02 -18.17
CA LEU A 136 3.19 4.21 -17.96
C LEU A 136 4.69 3.87 -17.89
N SER A 137 5.53 4.82 -18.31
CA SER A 137 6.96 4.79 -18.06
C SER A 137 7.29 5.17 -16.61
N ASP A 138 8.50 4.83 -16.13
CA ASP A 138 8.97 5.23 -14.80
C ASP A 138 8.92 6.76 -14.60
N ALA A 139 9.26 7.52 -15.63
CA ALA A 139 9.22 8.98 -15.59
C ALA A 139 7.77 9.51 -15.43
N ASP A 140 6.81 8.90 -16.12
CA ASP A 140 5.40 9.25 -15.98
C ASP A 140 4.86 8.89 -14.60
N MET A 141 5.26 7.73 -14.04
CA MET A 141 4.88 7.32 -12.69
C MET A 141 5.43 8.29 -11.63
N HIS A 142 6.69 8.71 -11.74
CA HIS A 142 7.25 9.73 -10.84
C HIS A 142 6.52 11.07 -10.91
N ALA A 143 6.17 11.52 -12.12
CA ALA A 143 5.41 12.75 -12.29
C ALA A 143 4.01 12.62 -11.64
N LEU A 144 3.41 11.45 -11.71
CA LEU A 144 2.10 11.17 -11.10
C LEU A 144 2.19 11.12 -9.57
N GLU A 145 3.24 10.52 -9.02
CA GLU A 145 3.51 10.52 -7.57
C GLU A 145 3.64 11.96 -7.03
N ASP A 146 4.39 12.80 -7.71
CA ASP A 146 4.56 14.20 -7.34
C ASP A 146 3.25 15.01 -7.40
N ALA A 147 2.32 14.62 -8.28
CA ALA A 147 1.03 15.29 -8.41
C ALA A 147 0.04 14.94 -7.27
N VAL A 148 0.19 13.80 -6.62
CA VAL A 148 -0.74 13.30 -5.58
C VAL A 148 -0.15 13.29 -4.16
N SER A 149 1.11 13.66 -4.02
CA SER A 149 1.84 13.68 -2.73
C SER A 149 1.66 14.96 -1.95
#